data_a69ad406b0d0da6daa9499d3e7c13266
#
_entry.id   a69ad406b0d0da6daa9499d3e7c13266
#
_cell.length_a   1.000
_cell.length_b   1.000
_cell.length_c   1.000
_cell.angle_alpha   90.00
_cell.angle_beta   90.00
_cell.angle_gamma   90.00
#
_symmetry.space_group_name_H-M   'P 1'
#
loop_
_entity.id
_entity.type
_entity.pdbx_description
1 polymer ?
#
loop_
_entity_poly.entity_id
_entity_poly.type
_entity_poly.pdbx_seq_one_letter_code
_entity_poly.pdbx_strand_id
1 'polypeptide(L)'
;MFFPTELMRMQSKQTIWLLSAYRSQSHAAWADWLTQTLTEINWCTLELPGRHFRWRIRGNPLSWLHKLPEETPDLILATSMVDLATLKGLHPRLANIPVIYYFHENQFAYPASKQQHDSVDPQMVQLYGAIAANRLVFNSNYNRQSFLSGIDKLLNMLPDEVPNNVTGDLKSKSQILPVAIKPMQNKQNKISNLILWNHRWEYDKAPEVFVDALIKLNNKGIDFKLALLGERAKKTPPALLKIENNLHDKIIINEKVNSEKYQHYLSQSSIVVSTAIHEFQGLAILEAVSASATPLVPDDLCYPEQYADIYRYRPNDRDALTEKLQLFLSSTPAAPDVSHWYSDKLKNKWNTLLNFTAPLT
;
A
#
# COMPACT_ATOMS: atom_id res chain seq x y z
N MET A 1 -34.65 17.67 49.93
CA MET A 1 -34.76 16.61 48.91
C MET A 1 -34.12 17.14 47.65
N PHE A 2 -32.82 16.94 47.48
CA PHE A 2 -32.08 17.36 46.31
C PHE A 2 -31.99 16.15 45.36
N PHE A 3 -32.58 16.28 44.19
CA PHE A 3 -32.35 15.35 43.10
C PHE A 3 -31.09 15.77 42.36
N PRO A 4 -30.09 14.90 42.20
CA PRO A 4 -28.97 15.18 41.28
C PRO A 4 -29.47 14.95 39.88
N THR A 5 -29.59 16.01 39.12
CA THR A 5 -29.72 15.98 37.65
C THR A 5 -28.40 15.46 37.10
N GLU A 6 -28.29 14.16 36.89
CA GLU A 6 -27.29 13.59 35.98
C GLU A 6 -27.58 14.12 34.57
N LEU A 7 -26.85 15.17 34.21
CA LEU A 7 -26.74 15.56 32.82
C LEU A 7 -26.14 14.37 32.05
N MET A 8 -26.96 13.63 31.32
CA MET A 8 -26.51 12.81 30.21
C MET A 8 -25.72 13.73 29.26
N ARG A 9 -24.40 13.79 29.42
CA ARG A 9 -23.52 14.25 28.37
C ARG A 9 -23.75 13.28 27.20
N MET A 10 -24.52 13.66 26.22
CA MET A 10 -24.42 13.07 24.89
C MET A 10 -22.94 13.21 24.52
N GLN A 11 -22.19 12.08 24.57
CA GLN A 11 -20.81 12.08 24.13
C GLN A 11 -20.82 12.49 22.65
N SER A 12 -20.39 13.71 22.37
CA SER A 12 -20.18 14.16 21.00
C SER A 12 -19.20 13.19 20.34
N LYS A 13 -19.52 12.74 19.13
CA LYS A 13 -18.63 11.88 18.37
C LYS A 13 -17.27 12.59 18.22
N GLN A 14 -16.18 11.84 18.38
CA GLN A 14 -14.84 12.32 18.10
C GLN A 14 -14.73 12.80 16.65
N THR A 15 -14.21 13.99 16.45
CA THR A 15 -13.97 14.56 15.11
C THR A 15 -12.55 14.26 14.66
N ILE A 16 -12.41 13.53 13.56
CA ILE A 16 -11.10 13.18 12.98
C ILE A 16 -10.98 13.80 11.60
N TRP A 17 -9.88 14.53 11.36
CA TRP A 17 -9.52 14.93 10.02
C TRP A 17 -8.66 13.86 9.37
N LEU A 18 -9.13 13.32 8.24
CA LEU A 18 -8.37 12.45 7.38
C LEU A 18 -7.74 13.27 6.25
N LEU A 19 -6.40 13.42 6.30
CA LEU A 19 -5.64 14.20 5.32
C LEU A 19 -4.92 13.26 4.35
N SER A 20 -5.28 13.29 3.07
CA SER A 20 -4.64 12.52 2.00
C SER A 20 -4.15 13.45 0.89
N ALA A 21 -2.84 13.70 0.84
CA ALA A 21 -2.26 14.60 -0.17
C ALA A 21 -2.15 13.97 -1.56
N TYR A 22 -2.41 12.66 -1.68
CA TYR A 22 -2.30 11.92 -2.95
C TYR A 22 -3.30 10.77 -2.99
N ARG A 23 -4.53 11.04 -3.44
CA ARG A 23 -5.59 10.04 -3.54
C ARG A 23 -5.37 9.15 -4.77
N SER A 24 -4.46 8.18 -4.67
CA SER A 24 -4.37 7.06 -5.61
C SER A 24 -5.48 6.04 -5.33
N GLN A 25 -5.66 5.05 -6.21
CA GLN A 25 -6.74 4.08 -6.08
C GLN A 25 -6.71 3.32 -4.74
N SER A 26 -5.53 2.88 -4.29
CA SER A 26 -5.36 2.16 -3.02
C SER A 26 -5.59 3.06 -1.80
N HIS A 27 -5.10 4.31 -1.84
CA HIS A 27 -5.32 5.31 -0.79
C HIS A 27 -6.81 5.66 -0.68
N ALA A 28 -7.48 5.82 -1.83
CA ALA A 28 -8.91 6.06 -1.90
C ALA A 28 -9.71 4.91 -1.26
N ALA A 29 -9.44 3.68 -1.67
CA ALA A 29 -10.13 2.51 -1.14
C ALA A 29 -9.97 2.35 0.37
N TRP A 30 -8.77 2.65 0.92
CA TRP A 30 -8.51 2.65 2.35
C TRP A 30 -9.28 3.77 3.08
N ALA A 31 -9.25 5.00 2.58
CA ALA A 31 -9.96 6.13 3.20
C ALA A 31 -11.48 5.91 3.19
N ASP A 32 -12.02 5.46 2.05
CA ASP A 32 -13.43 5.13 1.91
C ASP A 32 -13.85 3.97 2.85
N TRP A 33 -13.00 2.94 2.98
CA TRP A 33 -13.25 1.84 3.91
C TRP A 33 -13.28 2.31 5.37
N LEU A 34 -12.33 3.14 5.81
CA LEU A 34 -12.30 3.67 7.18
C LEU A 34 -13.56 4.48 7.47
N THR A 35 -13.89 5.44 6.61
CA THR A 35 -15.01 6.37 6.84
C THR A 35 -16.37 5.68 6.78
N GLN A 36 -16.52 4.65 5.95
CA GLN A 36 -17.75 3.85 5.86
C GLN A 36 -17.88 2.81 6.98
N THR A 37 -16.76 2.34 7.54
CA THR A 37 -16.75 1.26 8.54
C THR A 37 -16.82 1.77 9.97
N LEU A 38 -16.15 2.91 10.26
CA LEU A 38 -16.08 3.52 11.60
C LEU A 38 -17.04 4.72 11.67
N THR A 39 -18.33 4.42 11.67
CA THR A 39 -19.44 5.41 11.61
C THR A 39 -19.66 6.16 12.92
N GLU A 40 -19.05 5.71 14.02
CA GLU A 40 -19.03 6.38 15.31
C GLU A 40 -18.15 7.63 15.35
N ILE A 41 -17.27 7.79 14.35
CA ILE A 41 -16.37 8.93 14.20
C ILE A 41 -17.04 9.97 13.28
N ASN A 42 -16.89 11.25 13.65
CA ASN A 42 -17.24 12.37 12.78
C ASN A 42 -16.05 12.67 11.86
N TRP A 43 -16.09 12.15 10.62
CA TRP A 43 -15.01 12.29 9.67
C TRP A 43 -15.07 13.60 8.88
N CYS A 44 -13.94 14.31 8.83
CA CYS A 44 -13.70 15.38 7.88
C CYS A 44 -12.56 14.96 6.93
N THR A 45 -12.87 14.67 5.68
CA THR A 45 -11.87 14.20 4.71
C THR A 45 -11.38 15.34 3.83
N LEU A 46 -10.06 15.53 3.80
CA LEU A 46 -9.37 16.53 2.99
C LEU A 46 -8.39 15.80 2.07
N GLU A 47 -8.77 15.65 0.81
CA GLU A 47 -8.03 14.83 -0.15
C GLU A 47 -7.66 15.63 -1.39
N LEU A 48 -6.47 15.36 -1.91
CA LEU A 48 -5.99 15.94 -3.16
C LEU A 48 -5.83 14.84 -4.23
N PRO A 49 -6.13 15.16 -5.51
CA PRO A 49 -6.04 14.17 -6.60
C PRO A 49 -4.65 13.52 -6.69
N GLY A 50 -4.62 12.22 -6.96
CA GLY A 50 -3.40 11.40 -7.13
C GLY A 50 -2.69 11.67 -8.47
N ARG A 51 -2.18 12.88 -8.64
CA ARG A 51 -1.43 13.32 -9.83
C ARG A 51 -0.42 14.40 -9.46
N HIS A 52 0.60 14.61 -10.31
CA HIS A 52 1.64 15.61 -10.11
C HIS A 52 2.39 15.40 -8.78
N PHE A 53 2.91 14.18 -8.56
CA PHE A 53 3.56 13.75 -7.31
C PHE A 53 4.52 14.80 -6.72
N ARG A 54 5.47 15.32 -7.52
CA ARG A 54 6.45 16.32 -7.07
C ARG A 54 5.83 17.59 -6.51
N TRP A 55 4.73 18.04 -7.12
CA TRP A 55 3.97 19.17 -6.61
C TRP A 55 3.21 18.77 -5.33
N ARG A 56 2.56 17.59 -5.35
CA ARG A 56 1.72 17.16 -4.22
C ARG A 56 2.50 16.99 -2.93
N ILE A 57 3.71 16.41 -2.97
CA ILE A 57 4.50 16.12 -1.78
C ILE A 57 4.90 17.40 -1.01
N ARG A 58 5.15 18.53 -1.70
CA ARG A 58 5.55 19.80 -1.08
C ARG A 58 4.46 20.86 -1.10
N GLY A 59 3.59 20.83 -2.10
CA GLY A 59 2.57 21.87 -2.32
C GLY A 59 1.25 21.62 -1.61
N ASN A 60 1.08 20.50 -0.90
CA ASN A 60 -0.19 20.20 -0.25
C ASN A 60 -0.57 21.20 0.87
N PRO A 61 0.33 21.73 1.72
CA PRO A 61 -0.04 22.76 2.68
C PRO A 61 -0.57 24.02 2.01
N LEU A 62 0.05 24.45 0.91
CA LEU A 62 -0.43 25.59 0.13
C LEU A 62 -1.79 25.28 -0.52
N SER A 63 -2.01 24.06 -1.02
CA SER A 63 -3.31 23.65 -1.59
C SER A 63 -4.44 23.69 -0.58
N TRP A 64 -4.14 23.54 0.72
CA TRP A 64 -5.11 23.57 1.83
C TRP A 64 -5.13 24.88 2.61
N LEU A 65 -4.31 25.88 2.27
CA LEU A 65 -4.10 27.10 3.06
C LEU A 65 -5.40 27.77 3.53
N HIS A 66 -6.42 27.80 2.65
CA HIS A 66 -7.73 28.40 2.95
C HIS A 66 -8.89 27.40 2.87
N LYS A 67 -8.59 26.07 2.97
CA LYS A 67 -9.59 25.02 2.83
C LYS A 67 -9.79 24.17 4.08
N LEU A 68 -8.95 24.37 5.10
CA LEU A 68 -9.12 23.68 6.37
C LEU A 68 -10.37 24.22 7.08
N PRO A 69 -11.21 23.36 7.69
CA PRO A 69 -12.34 23.80 8.51
C PRO A 69 -11.91 24.76 9.61
N GLU A 70 -12.78 25.63 10.05
CA GLU A 70 -12.51 26.58 11.15
C GLU A 70 -12.36 25.85 12.48
N GLU A 71 -13.21 24.87 12.75
CA GLU A 71 -13.15 24.04 13.96
C GLU A 71 -11.97 23.07 13.88
N THR A 72 -11.24 22.95 15.00
CA THR A 72 -10.13 22.00 15.10
C THR A 72 -10.62 20.58 15.36
N PRO A 73 -9.96 19.55 14.84
CA PRO A 73 -10.32 18.15 15.12
C PRO A 73 -9.77 17.70 16.48
N ASP A 74 -10.29 16.60 17.02
CA ASP A 74 -9.72 15.91 18.17
C ASP A 74 -8.45 15.12 17.79
N LEU A 75 -8.35 14.70 16.53
CA LEU A 75 -7.22 13.89 15.98
C LEU A 75 -7.06 14.19 14.50
N ILE A 76 -5.82 14.20 14.02
CA ILE A 76 -5.48 14.19 12.62
C ILE A 76 -4.93 12.81 12.25
N LEU A 77 -5.53 12.16 11.23
CA LEU A 77 -5.00 11.00 10.54
C LEU A 77 -4.46 11.47 9.18
N ALA A 78 -3.14 11.60 9.06
CA ALA A 78 -2.50 12.09 7.84
C ALA A 78 -1.72 10.98 7.14
N THR A 79 -1.83 10.87 5.80
CA THR A 79 -0.97 9.98 5.03
C THR A 79 0.44 10.54 4.91
N SER A 80 1.44 9.68 4.71
CA SER A 80 2.87 10.03 4.65
C SER A 80 3.26 10.99 3.49
N MET A 81 2.31 11.28 2.59
CA MET A 81 2.45 12.29 1.54
C MET A 81 2.12 13.72 2.02
N VAL A 82 1.54 13.88 3.21
CA VAL A 82 1.23 15.20 3.78
C VAL A 82 2.50 15.82 4.33
N ASP A 83 2.85 17.02 3.89
CA ASP A 83 3.90 17.83 4.52
C ASP A 83 3.38 18.39 5.85
N LEU A 84 3.35 17.51 6.85
CA LEU A 84 2.71 17.75 8.14
C LEU A 84 3.38 18.87 8.92
N ALA A 85 4.72 18.95 8.92
CA ALA A 85 5.45 19.97 9.62
C ALA A 85 5.14 21.37 9.07
N THR A 86 5.15 21.52 7.75
CA THR A 86 4.77 22.78 7.09
C THR A 86 3.29 23.11 7.34
N LEU A 87 2.40 22.12 7.28
CA LEU A 87 0.97 22.33 7.53
C LEU A 87 0.72 22.87 8.95
N LYS A 88 1.33 22.25 9.98
CA LYS A 88 1.23 22.72 11.37
C LYS A 88 1.85 24.11 11.54
N GLY A 89 2.96 24.40 10.87
CA GLY A 89 3.60 25.71 10.89
C GLY A 89 2.74 26.84 10.29
N LEU A 90 2.03 26.56 9.19
CA LEU A 90 1.11 27.50 8.55
C LEU A 90 -0.22 27.67 9.31
N HIS A 91 -0.57 26.70 10.16
CA HIS A 91 -1.81 26.69 10.94
C HIS A 91 -1.53 26.46 12.43
N PRO A 92 -1.07 27.48 13.19
CA PRO A 92 -0.67 27.34 14.60
C PRO A 92 -1.74 26.72 15.50
N ARG A 93 -3.04 26.85 15.16
CA ARG A 93 -4.14 26.21 15.87
C ARG A 93 -4.09 24.67 15.85
N LEU A 94 -3.32 24.07 14.92
CA LEU A 94 -3.11 22.64 14.83
C LEU A 94 -1.86 22.17 15.60
N ALA A 95 -1.09 23.06 16.21
CA ALA A 95 0.18 22.72 16.85
C ALA A 95 0.05 21.59 17.89
N ASN A 96 -0.98 21.67 18.73
CA ASN A 96 -1.23 20.71 19.82
C ASN A 96 -2.20 19.58 19.47
N ILE A 97 -2.74 19.57 18.25
CA ILE A 97 -3.62 18.48 17.83
C ILE A 97 -2.80 17.20 17.63
N PRO A 98 -3.20 16.08 18.27
CA PRO A 98 -2.51 14.80 18.09
C PRO A 98 -2.60 14.32 16.64
N VAL A 99 -1.52 13.70 16.16
CA VAL A 99 -1.43 13.23 14.78
C VAL A 99 -0.98 11.79 14.73
N ILE A 100 -1.73 10.98 13.98
CA ILE A 100 -1.30 9.67 13.46
C ILE A 100 -0.84 9.87 12.02
N TYR A 101 0.41 9.50 11.73
CA TYR A 101 1.00 9.61 10.41
C TYR A 101 1.10 8.23 9.78
N TYR A 102 0.29 7.97 8.75
CA TYR A 102 0.10 6.66 8.14
C TYR A 102 0.90 6.48 6.86
N PHE A 103 1.73 5.46 6.83
CA PHE A 103 2.60 5.14 5.71
C PHE A 103 2.00 4.03 4.85
N HIS A 104 1.37 4.39 3.74
CA HIS A 104 1.09 3.45 2.64
C HIS A 104 2.37 3.08 1.91
N GLU A 105 3.29 4.05 1.81
CA GLU A 105 4.58 3.96 1.15
C GLU A 105 5.58 4.90 1.83
N ASN A 106 6.88 4.68 1.62
CA ASN A 106 7.92 5.61 2.02
C ASN A 106 8.85 5.96 0.86
N GLN A 107 9.40 7.18 0.89
CA GLN A 107 10.23 7.70 -0.20
C GLN A 107 11.70 7.30 -0.09
N PHE A 108 12.08 6.58 0.97
CA PHE A 108 13.44 6.07 1.15
C PHE A 108 13.67 4.74 0.43
N ALA A 109 12.62 3.95 0.21
CA ALA A 109 12.69 2.67 -0.48
C ALA A 109 12.26 2.75 -1.96
N TYR A 110 11.89 3.94 -2.44
CA TYR A 110 11.48 4.09 -3.85
C TYR A 110 12.69 3.88 -4.77
N PRO A 111 12.61 2.99 -5.77
CA PRO A 111 13.70 2.78 -6.69
C PRO A 111 13.93 4.03 -7.54
N ALA A 112 15.19 4.44 -7.69
CA ALA A 112 15.56 5.55 -8.56
C ALA A 112 15.15 5.25 -10.00
N SER A 113 14.35 6.12 -10.61
CA SER A 113 14.04 6.03 -12.04
C SER A 113 15.04 6.88 -12.83
N LYS A 114 15.43 6.44 -14.04
CA LYS A 114 16.32 7.20 -14.94
C LYS A 114 15.79 8.59 -15.31
N GLN A 115 14.53 8.88 -15.01
CA GLN A 115 13.84 10.15 -15.33
C GLN A 115 13.61 11.04 -14.09
N GLN A 116 13.99 10.58 -12.90
CA GLN A 116 13.85 11.36 -11.67
C GLN A 116 15.11 12.22 -11.48
N HIS A 117 14.90 13.52 -11.21
CA HIS A 117 15.97 14.35 -10.66
C HIS A 117 16.21 13.91 -9.21
N ASP A 118 17.48 13.75 -8.86
CA ASP A 118 17.87 13.49 -7.47
C ASP A 118 17.43 14.67 -6.60
N SER A 119 16.49 14.41 -5.71
CA SER A 119 16.02 15.37 -4.71
C SER A 119 15.69 14.62 -3.43
N VAL A 120 16.22 15.08 -2.33
CA VAL A 120 15.90 14.58 -0.98
C VAL A 120 14.60 15.19 -0.42
N ASP A 121 13.96 16.12 -1.11
CA ASP A 121 12.74 16.79 -0.63
C ASP A 121 11.63 15.83 -0.19
N PRO A 122 11.29 14.76 -0.96
CA PRO A 122 10.26 13.83 -0.53
C PRO A 122 10.63 13.09 0.77
N GLN A 123 11.91 12.75 0.92
CA GLN A 123 12.45 12.10 2.12
C GLN A 123 12.41 13.05 3.32
N MET A 124 12.80 14.32 3.13
CA MET A 124 12.76 15.34 4.19
C MET A 124 11.32 15.66 4.63
N VAL A 125 10.37 15.70 3.70
CA VAL A 125 8.94 15.87 4.05
C VAL A 125 8.48 14.73 4.97
N GLN A 126 8.81 13.49 4.63
CA GLN A 126 8.42 12.34 5.46
C GLN A 126 9.17 12.31 6.81
N LEU A 127 10.44 12.67 6.84
CA LEU A 127 11.22 12.76 8.08
C LEU A 127 10.62 13.81 9.02
N TYR A 128 10.42 15.04 8.55
CA TYR A 128 9.85 16.12 9.37
C TYR A 128 8.39 15.84 9.74
N GLY A 129 7.61 15.25 8.85
CA GLY A 129 6.26 14.80 9.15
C GLY A 129 6.25 13.73 10.23
N ALA A 130 7.18 12.78 10.18
CA ALA A 130 7.33 11.74 11.18
C ALA A 130 7.75 12.31 12.55
N ILE A 131 8.66 13.31 12.58
CA ILE A 131 9.06 13.97 13.81
C ILE A 131 7.87 14.72 14.44
N ALA A 132 7.09 15.44 13.62
CA ALA A 132 5.95 16.25 14.06
C ALA A 132 4.70 15.44 14.46
N ALA A 133 4.65 14.15 14.15
CA ALA A 133 3.54 13.27 14.49
C ALA A 133 3.71 12.61 15.86
N ASN A 134 2.59 12.30 16.53
CA ASN A 134 2.58 11.62 17.83
C ASN A 134 2.72 10.08 17.66
N ARG A 135 2.18 9.52 16.58
CA ARG A 135 2.31 8.09 16.23
C ARG A 135 2.61 7.90 14.75
N LEU A 136 3.45 6.92 14.46
CA LEU A 136 3.75 6.47 13.11
C LEU A 136 3.14 5.10 12.90
N VAL A 137 2.39 4.92 11.82
CA VAL A 137 1.74 3.66 11.51
C VAL A 137 2.10 3.23 10.10
N PHE A 138 2.60 2.01 9.96
CA PHE A 138 3.05 1.45 8.68
C PHE A 138 2.17 0.28 8.28
N ASN A 139 1.93 0.13 6.99
CA ASN A 139 1.12 -0.99 6.47
C ASN A 139 1.84 -2.35 6.53
N SER A 140 3.18 -2.36 6.68
CA SER A 140 3.98 -3.58 6.79
C SER A 140 5.25 -3.35 7.63
N ASN A 141 5.87 -4.43 8.09
CA ASN A 141 7.17 -4.33 8.76
C ASN A 141 8.26 -3.92 7.78
N TYR A 142 8.23 -4.40 6.54
CA TYR A 142 9.14 -3.96 5.48
C TYR A 142 9.09 -2.44 5.28
N ASN A 143 7.88 -1.85 5.19
CA ASN A 143 7.71 -0.41 5.05
C ASN A 143 8.36 0.33 6.24
N ARG A 144 8.11 -0.13 7.48
CA ARG A 144 8.71 0.47 8.68
C ARG A 144 10.24 0.35 8.68
N GLN A 145 10.79 -0.83 8.42
CA GLN A 145 12.24 -1.06 8.47
C GLN A 145 12.96 -0.29 7.36
N SER A 146 12.43 -0.29 6.14
CA SER A 146 13.03 0.45 5.03
C SER A 146 12.99 1.97 5.27
N PHE A 147 11.93 2.50 5.90
CA PHE A 147 11.84 3.89 6.31
C PHE A 147 12.92 4.25 7.34
N LEU A 148 13.00 3.50 8.45
CA LEU A 148 13.95 3.77 9.52
C LEU A 148 15.41 3.63 9.03
N SER A 149 15.72 2.57 8.30
CA SER A 149 17.05 2.38 7.70
C SER A 149 17.39 3.46 6.66
N GLY A 150 16.39 3.95 5.92
CA GLY A 150 16.58 5.05 4.98
C GLY A 150 16.88 6.36 5.68
N ILE A 151 16.24 6.64 6.82
CA ILE A 151 16.55 7.80 7.66
C ILE A 151 17.98 7.72 8.18
N ASP A 152 18.42 6.57 8.72
CA ASP A 152 19.82 6.42 9.18
C ASP A 152 20.81 6.73 8.06
N LYS A 153 20.56 6.22 6.86
CA LYS A 153 21.41 6.51 5.69
C LYS A 153 21.41 8.00 5.34
N LEU A 154 20.25 8.66 5.35
CA LEU A 154 20.15 10.08 5.05
C LEU A 154 20.90 10.91 6.09
N LEU A 155 20.67 10.67 7.38
CA LEU A 155 21.29 11.41 8.47
C LEU A 155 22.81 11.27 8.45
N ASN A 156 23.34 10.08 8.13
CA ASN A 156 24.78 9.83 7.98
C ASN A 156 25.44 10.55 6.79
N MET A 157 24.65 11.06 5.83
CA MET A 157 25.16 11.84 4.70
C MET A 157 25.16 13.34 4.97
N LEU A 158 24.50 13.80 6.05
CA LEU A 158 24.46 15.22 6.39
C LEU A 158 25.81 15.67 6.99
N PRO A 159 26.25 16.92 6.73
CA PRO A 159 27.64 17.32 6.99
C PRO A 159 27.95 17.52 8.48
N ASP A 160 27.01 18.04 9.28
CA ASP A 160 27.22 18.40 10.70
C ASP A 160 25.89 18.62 11.42
N GLU A 161 25.95 18.83 12.74
CA GLU A 161 24.83 19.21 13.63
C GLU A 161 23.61 18.28 13.51
N VAL A 162 23.83 16.99 13.22
CA VAL A 162 22.78 16.00 13.14
C VAL A 162 22.43 15.48 14.54
N PRO A 163 21.16 15.59 14.98
CA PRO A 163 20.74 15.10 16.30
C PRO A 163 20.97 13.59 16.43
N ASN A 164 21.44 13.17 17.61
CA ASN A 164 21.57 11.75 17.94
C ASN A 164 20.18 11.10 18.15
N ASN A 165 20.11 9.78 17.90
CA ASN A 165 18.95 8.93 18.23
C ASN A 165 17.61 9.26 17.54
N VAL A 166 17.61 10.04 16.47
CA VAL A 166 16.37 10.37 15.73
C VAL A 166 15.60 9.10 15.32
N THR A 167 16.29 8.12 14.77
CA THR A 167 15.67 6.85 14.34
C THR A 167 15.13 6.06 15.52
N GLY A 168 15.83 6.06 16.68
CA GLY A 168 15.36 5.42 17.90
C GLY A 168 14.06 6.02 18.40
N ASP A 169 13.95 7.35 18.40
CA ASP A 169 12.76 8.08 18.81
C ASP A 169 11.59 7.81 17.87
N LEU A 170 11.82 7.79 16.54
CA LEU A 170 10.79 7.45 15.55
C LEU A 170 10.34 5.99 15.69
N LYS A 171 11.27 5.07 15.95
CA LYS A 171 10.96 3.65 16.18
C LYS A 171 10.08 3.45 17.40
N SER A 172 10.33 4.18 18.51
CA SER A 172 9.59 4.05 19.77
C SER A 172 8.09 4.39 19.64
N LYS A 173 7.73 5.31 18.74
CA LYS A 173 6.34 5.70 18.45
C LYS A 173 5.75 5.04 17.19
N SER A 174 6.44 4.06 16.61
CA SER A 174 6.01 3.37 15.39
C SER A 174 5.33 2.03 15.67
N GLN A 175 4.29 1.73 14.91
CA GLN A 175 3.60 0.43 14.93
C GLN A 175 3.18 0.00 13.52
N ILE A 176 2.77 -1.26 13.39
CA ILE A 176 2.28 -1.82 12.13
C ILE A 176 0.77 -2.01 12.23
N LEU A 177 0.05 -1.48 11.25
CA LEU A 177 -1.36 -1.75 11.04
C LEU A 177 -1.65 -1.75 9.54
N PRO A 178 -1.91 -2.92 8.92
CA PRO A 178 -2.08 -3.04 7.48
C PRO A 178 -3.34 -2.34 6.96
N VAL A 179 -3.35 -2.05 5.65
CA VAL A 179 -4.57 -1.75 4.92
C VAL A 179 -5.41 -3.03 4.85
N ALA A 180 -6.69 -2.91 5.14
CA ALA A 180 -7.62 -4.02 5.07
C ALA A 180 -7.95 -4.41 3.63
N ILE A 181 -8.09 -5.70 3.38
CA ILE A 181 -8.66 -6.24 2.15
C ILE A 181 -10.09 -6.76 2.41
N LYS A 182 -10.91 -6.73 1.36
CA LYS A 182 -12.23 -7.36 1.42
C LYS A 182 -12.08 -8.86 1.17
N PRO A 183 -12.73 -9.73 1.99
CA PRO A 183 -12.75 -11.15 1.70
C PRO A 183 -13.43 -11.38 0.35
N MET A 184 -12.77 -12.14 -0.51
CA MET A 184 -13.35 -12.53 -1.80
C MET A 184 -14.10 -13.85 -1.63
N GLN A 185 -15.37 -13.87 -2.00
CA GLN A 185 -16.13 -15.12 -2.01
C GLN A 185 -15.73 -15.91 -3.27
N ASN A 186 -15.04 -17.02 -3.07
CA ASN A 186 -14.70 -17.92 -4.17
C ASN A 186 -15.96 -18.72 -4.56
N LYS A 187 -16.67 -18.26 -5.61
CA LYS A 187 -17.87 -18.91 -6.16
C LYS A 187 -17.62 -19.60 -7.51
N GLN A 188 -16.39 -19.52 -8.02
CA GLN A 188 -16.06 -20.00 -9.37
C GLN A 188 -15.15 -21.24 -9.30
N ASN A 189 -15.32 -22.12 -10.26
CA ASN A 189 -14.37 -23.22 -10.45
C ASN A 189 -13.03 -22.67 -10.94
N LYS A 190 -11.95 -23.03 -10.25
CA LYS A 190 -10.59 -22.67 -10.64
C LYS A 190 -10.23 -23.27 -11.99
N ILE A 191 -9.55 -22.51 -12.82
CA ILE A 191 -8.89 -23.00 -14.02
C ILE A 191 -7.46 -23.37 -13.64
N SER A 192 -7.13 -24.64 -13.58
CA SER A 192 -5.91 -25.20 -12.96
C SER A 192 -4.59 -24.64 -13.50
N ASN A 193 -4.56 -24.18 -14.75
CA ASN A 193 -3.39 -23.61 -15.41
C ASN A 193 -3.49 -22.11 -15.70
N LEU A 194 -4.43 -21.38 -15.04
CA LEU A 194 -4.60 -19.95 -15.23
C LEU A 194 -3.67 -19.15 -14.32
N ILE A 195 -2.74 -18.43 -14.93
CA ILE A 195 -1.81 -17.51 -14.30
C ILE A 195 -2.38 -16.09 -14.40
N LEU A 196 -2.46 -15.42 -13.27
CA LEU A 196 -2.96 -14.04 -13.13
C LEU A 196 -1.81 -13.05 -13.02
N TRP A 197 -1.90 -11.97 -13.81
CA TRP A 197 -1.16 -10.74 -13.64
C TRP A 197 -2.16 -9.60 -13.37
N ASN A 198 -2.18 -9.07 -12.15
CA ASN A 198 -3.08 -7.97 -11.76
C ASN A 198 -2.33 -6.71 -11.30
N HIS A 199 -1.03 -6.64 -11.55
CA HIS A 199 -0.23 -5.44 -11.34
C HIS A 199 -0.36 -4.45 -12.50
N ARG A 200 -0.07 -3.16 -12.21
CA ARG A 200 0.16 -2.14 -13.24
C ARG A 200 1.38 -2.54 -14.09
N TRP A 201 1.34 -2.17 -15.36
CA TRP A 201 2.45 -2.44 -16.29
C TRP A 201 3.52 -1.35 -16.20
N GLU A 202 4.05 -1.13 -15.01
CA GLU A 202 5.06 -0.11 -14.70
C GLU A 202 6.40 -0.77 -14.32
N TYR A 203 7.50 0.00 -14.42
CA TYR A 203 8.86 -0.51 -14.23
C TYR A 203 9.10 -1.11 -12.83
N ASP A 204 8.40 -0.58 -11.83
CA ASP A 204 8.50 -1.04 -10.44
C ASP A 204 7.89 -2.44 -10.21
N LYS A 205 7.13 -2.95 -11.18
CA LYS A 205 6.59 -4.32 -11.19
C LYS A 205 7.42 -5.28 -12.04
N ALA A 206 8.50 -4.79 -12.69
CA ALA A 206 9.42 -5.56 -13.53
C ALA A 206 8.72 -6.56 -14.47
N PRO A 207 7.75 -6.11 -15.31
CA PRO A 207 6.94 -6.99 -16.15
C PRO A 207 7.78 -7.80 -17.15
N GLU A 208 8.98 -7.34 -17.51
CA GLU A 208 9.91 -8.07 -18.38
C GLU A 208 10.35 -9.40 -17.79
N VAL A 209 10.54 -9.48 -16.46
CA VAL A 209 10.91 -10.73 -15.76
C VAL A 209 9.78 -11.76 -15.89
N PHE A 210 8.53 -11.31 -15.70
CA PHE A 210 7.34 -12.15 -15.88
C PHE A 210 7.22 -12.68 -17.31
N VAL A 211 7.30 -11.78 -18.30
CA VAL A 211 7.17 -12.14 -19.71
C VAL A 211 8.25 -13.12 -20.15
N ASP A 212 9.50 -12.89 -19.77
CA ASP A 212 10.62 -13.76 -20.13
C ASP A 212 10.47 -15.16 -19.53
N ALA A 213 9.97 -15.27 -18.30
CA ALA A 213 9.67 -16.56 -17.68
C ALA A 213 8.55 -17.31 -18.40
N LEU A 214 7.48 -16.61 -18.80
CA LEU A 214 6.37 -17.22 -19.56
C LEU A 214 6.80 -17.71 -20.94
N ILE A 215 7.62 -16.95 -21.67
CA ILE A 215 8.17 -17.37 -22.96
C ILE A 215 9.04 -18.64 -22.81
N LYS A 216 9.86 -18.69 -21.74
CA LYS A 216 10.64 -19.90 -21.43
C LYS A 216 9.74 -21.12 -21.16
N LEU A 217 8.64 -20.96 -20.42
CA LEU A 217 7.65 -22.03 -20.21
C LEU A 217 7.01 -22.50 -21.52
N ASN A 218 6.58 -21.56 -22.36
CA ASN A 218 5.99 -21.88 -23.65
C ASN A 218 6.97 -22.65 -24.55
N ASN A 219 8.25 -22.23 -24.59
CA ASN A 219 9.29 -22.91 -25.36
C ASN A 219 9.60 -24.34 -24.84
N LYS A 220 9.30 -24.62 -23.56
CA LYS A 220 9.36 -25.97 -22.98
C LYS A 220 8.11 -26.80 -23.25
N GLY A 221 7.11 -26.27 -23.98
CA GLY A 221 5.85 -26.96 -24.30
C GLY A 221 4.89 -27.10 -23.10
N ILE A 222 5.07 -26.30 -22.05
CA ILE A 222 4.22 -26.34 -20.85
C ILE A 222 2.93 -25.59 -21.15
N ASP A 223 1.79 -26.22 -20.86
CA ASP A 223 0.48 -25.59 -21.07
C ASP A 223 0.10 -24.68 -19.91
N PHE A 224 -0.33 -23.45 -20.24
CA PHE A 224 -0.87 -22.47 -19.31
C PHE A 224 -1.78 -21.47 -20.03
N LYS A 225 -2.55 -20.71 -19.23
CA LYS A 225 -3.41 -19.62 -19.69
C LYS A 225 -3.10 -18.36 -18.92
N LEU A 226 -3.42 -17.20 -19.49
CA LEU A 226 -3.08 -15.88 -18.93
C LEU A 226 -4.32 -15.02 -18.74
N ALA A 227 -4.46 -14.44 -17.54
CA ALA A 227 -5.36 -13.33 -17.24
C ALA A 227 -4.53 -12.08 -16.92
N LEU A 228 -4.56 -11.08 -17.79
CA LEU A 228 -3.75 -9.87 -17.73
C LEU A 228 -4.66 -8.67 -17.45
N LEU A 229 -4.85 -8.31 -16.17
CA LEU A 229 -5.84 -7.34 -15.70
C LEU A 229 -5.27 -5.97 -15.34
N GLY A 230 -3.94 -5.83 -15.31
CA GLY A 230 -3.25 -4.65 -14.82
C GLY A 230 -3.56 -3.37 -15.59
N GLU A 231 -3.56 -2.24 -14.88
CA GLU A 231 -3.69 -0.92 -15.48
C GLU A 231 -2.54 -0.63 -16.44
N ARG A 232 -2.86 0.04 -17.54
CA ARG A 232 -1.91 0.33 -18.63
C ARG A 232 -1.65 1.81 -18.76
N ALA A 233 -0.41 2.15 -19.08
CA ALA A 233 -0.05 3.50 -19.52
C ALA A 233 -0.71 3.81 -20.89
N LYS A 234 -0.78 5.09 -21.25
CA LYS A 234 -1.28 5.52 -22.57
C LYS A 234 -0.54 4.89 -23.74
N LYS A 235 0.77 4.64 -23.59
CA LYS A 235 1.60 3.91 -24.55
C LYS A 235 1.70 2.46 -24.08
N THR A 236 1.41 1.50 -24.96
CA THR A 236 1.50 0.07 -24.65
C THR A 236 2.91 -0.28 -24.18
N PRO A 237 3.06 -0.90 -22.98
CA PRO A 237 4.35 -1.27 -22.46
C PRO A 237 5.05 -2.32 -23.36
N PRO A 238 6.38 -2.25 -23.54
CA PRO A 238 7.12 -3.23 -24.37
C PRO A 238 6.92 -4.68 -23.92
N ALA A 239 6.86 -4.92 -22.63
CA ALA A 239 6.59 -6.24 -22.06
C ALA A 239 5.22 -6.81 -22.51
N LEU A 240 4.19 -5.98 -22.55
CA LEU A 240 2.86 -6.38 -22.99
C LEU A 240 2.84 -6.72 -24.48
N LEU A 241 3.48 -5.90 -25.34
CA LEU A 241 3.67 -6.20 -26.76
C LEU A 241 4.39 -7.54 -26.97
N LYS A 242 5.39 -7.83 -26.13
CA LYS A 242 6.13 -9.09 -26.21
C LYS A 242 5.25 -10.31 -25.86
N ILE A 243 4.35 -10.20 -24.89
CA ILE A 243 3.33 -11.24 -24.60
C ILE A 243 2.40 -11.43 -25.80
N GLU A 244 1.84 -10.35 -26.33
CA GLU A 244 0.90 -10.39 -27.46
C GLU A 244 1.52 -11.05 -28.70
N ASN A 245 2.80 -10.79 -28.96
CA ASN A 245 3.50 -11.35 -30.10
C ASN A 245 3.89 -12.85 -29.95
N ASN A 246 4.15 -13.31 -28.72
CA ASN A 246 4.71 -14.65 -28.50
C ASN A 246 3.74 -15.64 -27.82
N LEU A 247 2.68 -15.14 -27.17
CA LEU A 247 1.81 -15.91 -26.29
C LEU A 247 0.33 -15.57 -26.49
N HIS A 248 -0.05 -15.03 -27.66
CA HIS A 248 -1.41 -14.56 -27.90
C HIS A 248 -2.46 -15.67 -27.72
N ASP A 249 -2.13 -16.89 -28.09
CA ASP A 249 -2.96 -18.10 -27.94
C ASP A 249 -3.17 -18.56 -26.49
N LYS A 250 -2.36 -18.06 -25.57
CA LYS A 250 -2.47 -18.33 -24.13
C LYS A 250 -3.35 -17.32 -23.39
N ILE A 251 -3.66 -16.18 -24.02
CA ILE A 251 -4.34 -15.06 -23.38
C ILE A 251 -5.85 -15.31 -23.36
N ILE A 252 -6.44 -15.42 -22.15
CA ILE A 252 -7.91 -15.43 -21.97
C ILE A 252 -8.46 -14.00 -21.95
N ILE A 253 -7.75 -13.10 -21.26
CA ILE A 253 -8.12 -11.70 -21.14
C ILE A 253 -6.87 -10.83 -21.06
N ASN A 254 -6.93 -9.67 -21.73
CA ASN A 254 -5.86 -8.68 -21.76
C ASN A 254 -6.45 -7.26 -21.79
N GLU A 255 -7.07 -6.85 -20.68
CA GLU A 255 -7.68 -5.51 -20.56
C GLU A 255 -7.75 -5.02 -19.12
N LYS A 256 -7.89 -3.68 -18.93
CA LYS A 256 -8.34 -3.12 -17.67
C LYS A 256 -9.84 -3.41 -17.52
N VAL A 257 -10.21 -4.08 -16.46
CA VAL A 257 -11.59 -4.54 -16.22
C VAL A 257 -12.28 -3.71 -15.13
N ASN A 258 -13.60 -3.77 -15.09
CA ASN A 258 -14.40 -3.26 -13.98
C ASN A 258 -14.29 -4.20 -12.75
N SER A 259 -14.83 -3.78 -11.61
CA SER A 259 -14.75 -4.52 -10.35
C SER A 259 -15.35 -5.93 -10.43
N GLU A 260 -16.45 -6.14 -11.14
CA GLU A 260 -17.12 -7.43 -11.27
C GLU A 260 -16.25 -8.42 -12.06
N LYS A 261 -15.78 -8.02 -13.25
CA LYS A 261 -14.85 -8.84 -14.06
C LYS A 261 -13.53 -9.08 -13.32
N TYR A 262 -13.04 -8.09 -12.55
CA TYR A 262 -11.84 -8.26 -11.74
C TYR A 262 -12.01 -9.40 -10.73
N GLN A 263 -13.10 -9.36 -9.96
CA GLN A 263 -13.43 -10.43 -9.00
C GLN A 263 -13.61 -11.78 -9.68
N HIS A 264 -14.25 -11.81 -10.84
CA HIS A 264 -14.45 -13.03 -11.62
C HIS A 264 -13.11 -13.69 -11.97
N TYR A 265 -12.16 -12.96 -12.56
CA TYR A 265 -10.86 -13.53 -12.94
C TYR A 265 -9.98 -13.85 -11.74
N LEU A 266 -10.03 -13.09 -10.65
CA LEU A 266 -9.36 -13.44 -9.40
C LEU A 266 -9.85 -14.82 -8.90
N SER A 267 -11.17 -15.03 -8.90
CA SER A 267 -11.77 -16.30 -8.43
C SER A 267 -11.45 -17.49 -9.32
N GLN A 268 -11.26 -17.30 -10.63
CA GLN A 268 -10.89 -18.36 -11.56
C GLN A 268 -9.41 -18.68 -11.60
N SER A 269 -8.54 -17.75 -11.21
CA SER A 269 -7.09 -17.92 -11.33
C SER A 269 -6.54 -18.88 -10.29
N SER A 270 -5.69 -19.81 -10.71
CA SER A 270 -5.02 -20.77 -9.82
C SER A 270 -3.74 -20.18 -9.22
N ILE A 271 -2.99 -19.42 -10.03
CA ILE A 271 -1.71 -18.85 -9.65
C ILE A 271 -1.76 -17.33 -9.85
N VAL A 272 -1.27 -16.55 -8.89
CA VAL A 272 -1.01 -15.12 -9.05
C VAL A 272 0.47 -14.85 -8.92
N VAL A 273 1.02 -14.08 -9.86
CA VAL A 273 2.47 -13.81 -9.92
C VAL A 273 2.77 -12.34 -9.63
N SER A 274 3.79 -12.11 -8.82
CA SER A 274 4.45 -10.82 -8.69
C SER A 274 5.92 -10.93 -9.09
N THR A 275 6.39 -9.95 -9.86
CA THR A 275 7.82 -9.75 -10.15
C THR A 275 8.28 -8.38 -9.66
N ALA A 276 7.53 -7.77 -8.73
CA ALA A 276 7.78 -6.43 -8.24
C ALA A 276 9.19 -6.26 -7.65
N ILE A 277 9.83 -5.15 -7.98
CA ILE A 277 11.05 -4.65 -7.35
C ILE A 277 10.76 -3.54 -6.33
N HIS A 278 9.48 -3.17 -6.21
CA HIS A 278 8.98 -2.21 -5.23
C HIS A 278 7.53 -2.53 -4.86
N GLU A 279 7.31 -2.85 -3.58
CA GLU A 279 6.00 -3.15 -3.00
C GLU A 279 6.06 -3.04 -1.47
N PHE A 280 5.05 -2.43 -0.87
CA PHE A 280 5.00 -2.26 0.60
C PHE A 280 4.01 -3.18 1.30
N GLN A 281 2.92 -3.58 0.66
CA GLN A 281 1.94 -4.52 1.23
C GLN A 281 1.42 -5.55 0.23
N GLY A 282 1.51 -5.30 -1.08
CA GLY A 282 1.07 -6.25 -2.09
C GLY A 282 -0.44 -6.49 -2.11
N LEU A 283 -1.24 -5.44 -2.00
CA LEU A 283 -2.72 -5.54 -1.94
C LEU A 283 -3.30 -6.38 -3.08
N ALA A 284 -2.81 -6.19 -4.31
CA ALA A 284 -3.28 -6.95 -5.47
C ALA A 284 -3.04 -8.46 -5.32
N ILE A 285 -1.90 -8.85 -4.73
CA ILE A 285 -1.60 -10.27 -4.44
C ILE A 285 -2.50 -10.78 -3.32
N LEU A 286 -2.64 -10.03 -2.22
CA LEU A 286 -3.51 -10.40 -1.11
C LEU A 286 -4.97 -10.59 -1.55
N GLU A 287 -5.49 -9.74 -2.45
CA GLU A 287 -6.82 -9.87 -3.03
C GLU A 287 -6.96 -11.17 -3.83
N ALA A 288 -5.99 -11.51 -4.67
CA ALA A 288 -6.01 -12.75 -5.44
C ALA A 288 -5.90 -13.99 -4.54
N VAL A 289 -5.06 -13.93 -3.49
CA VAL A 289 -4.93 -15.03 -2.50
C VAL A 289 -6.22 -15.17 -1.69
N SER A 290 -6.91 -14.07 -1.36
CA SER A 290 -8.22 -14.15 -0.69
C SER A 290 -9.29 -14.82 -1.55
N ALA A 291 -9.10 -14.81 -2.88
CA ALA A 291 -9.90 -15.58 -3.85
C ALA A 291 -9.32 -16.99 -4.08
N SER A 292 -8.41 -17.47 -3.22
CA SER A 292 -7.77 -18.79 -3.29
C SER A 292 -6.83 -18.99 -4.49
N ALA A 293 -6.24 -17.93 -5.06
CA ALA A 293 -5.12 -18.08 -5.98
C ALA A 293 -3.82 -18.30 -5.19
N THR A 294 -2.98 -19.22 -5.64
CA THR A 294 -1.69 -19.47 -5.02
C THR A 294 -0.69 -18.39 -5.43
N PRO A 295 -0.09 -17.66 -4.49
CA PRO A 295 0.88 -16.62 -4.82
C PRO A 295 2.22 -17.23 -5.24
N LEU A 296 2.88 -16.59 -6.20
CA LEU A 296 4.28 -16.79 -6.52
C LEU A 296 4.95 -15.42 -6.60
N VAL A 297 5.77 -15.11 -5.61
CA VAL A 297 6.27 -13.75 -5.34
C VAL A 297 7.79 -13.76 -5.11
N PRO A 298 8.51 -12.63 -5.30
CA PRO A 298 9.93 -12.57 -4.99
C PRO A 298 10.19 -12.74 -3.48
N ASP A 299 11.29 -13.38 -3.12
CA ASP A 299 11.78 -13.50 -1.75
C ASP A 299 12.43 -12.17 -1.30
N ASP A 300 11.64 -11.09 -1.32
CA ASP A 300 12.06 -9.73 -1.00
C ASP A 300 10.84 -8.86 -0.65
N LEU A 301 11.07 -7.61 -0.28
CA LEU A 301 10.06 -6.60 0.01
C LEU A 301 9.17 -7.02 1.20
N CYS A 302 7.85 -6.83 1.07
CA CYS A 302 6.88 -7.24 2.08
C CYS A 302 6.53 -8.74 2.04
N TYR A 303 6.95 -9.47 1.03
CA TYR A 303 6.48 -10.85 0.82
C TYR A 303 7.04 -11.88 1.81
N PRO A 304 8.30 -11.78 2.32
CA PRO A 304 8.80 -12.70 3.36
C PRO A 304 8.03 -12.66 4.68
N GLU A 305 7.38 -11.54 5.00
CA GLU A 305 6.52 -11.46 6.19
C GLU A 305 5.09 -11.97 5.97
N GLN A 306 4.71 -12.24 4.71
CA GLN A 306 3.36 -12.64 4.32
C GLN A 306 3.27 -14.11 3.91
N TYR A 307 4.30 -14.62 3.26
CA TYR A 307 4.28 -15.93 2.61
C TYR A 307 5.47 -16.79 2.96
N ALA A 308 5.25 -18.08 3.19
CA ALA A 308 6.31 -19.07 3.40
C ALA A 308 7.18 -19.28 2.14
N ASP A 309 8.38 -19.84 2.33
CA ASP A 309 9.39 -20.03 1.27
C ASP A 309 8.88 -20.80 0.05
N ILE A 310 7.90 -21.70 0.25
CA ILE A 310 7.29 -22.45 -0.84
C ILE A 310 6.67 -21.53 -1.91
N TYR A 311 6.16 -20.36 -1.53
CA TYR A 311 5.52 -19.39 -2.42
C TYR A 311 6.47 -18.34 -2.96
N ARG A 312 7.75 -18.37 -2.58
CA ARG A 312 8.73 -17.36 -2.92
C ARG A 312 9.79 -17.89 -3.88
N TYR A 313 10.33 -17.01 -4.73
CA TYR A 313 11.44 -17.30 -5.63
C TYR A 313 12.51 -16.21 -5.51
N ARG A 314 13.73 -16.51 -5.93
CA ARG A 314 14.86 -15.55 -5.87
C ARG A 314 14.56 -14.29 -6.69
N PRO A 315 14.64 -13.09 -6.09
CA PRO A 315 14.29 -11.82 -6.74
C PRO A 315 15.06 -11.59 -8.05
N ASN A 316 14.38 -11.00 -9.04
CA ASN A 316 14.95 -10.67 -10.37
C ASN A 316 15.53 -11.87 -11.14
N ASP A 317 15.21 -13.10 -10.75
CA ASP A 317 15.70 -14.32 -11.36
C ASP A 317 14.60 -14.98 -12.23
N ARG A 318 14.76 -14.83 -13.55
CA ARG A 318 13.84 -15.37 -14.54
C ARG A 318 13.81 -16.91 -14.56
N ASP A 319 14.95 -17.54 -14.29
CA ASP A 319 15.06 -18.99 -14.28
C ASP A 319 14.39 -19.57 -13.05
N ALA A 320 14.68 -19.00 -11.85
CA ALA A 320 13.99 -19.38 -10.61
C ALA A 320 12.47 -19.21 -10.72
N LEU A 321 11.98 -18.12 -11.32
CA LEU A 321 10.55 -17.90 -11.56
C LEU A 321 10.00 -18.96 -12.52
N THR A 322 10.71 -19.27 -13.63
CA THR A 322 10.30 -20.29 -14.61
C THR A 322 10.18 -21.67 -13.97
N GLU A 323 11.17 -22.09 -13.18
CA GLU A 323 11.19 -23.37 -12.49
C GLU A 323 10.04 -23.50 -11.47
N LYS A 324 9.82 -22.46 -10.67
CA LYS A 324 8.72 -22.43 -9.69
C LYS A 324 7.35 -22.44 -10.40
N LEU A 325 7.17 -21.69 -11.50
CA LEU A 325 5.95 -21.71 -12.28
C LEU A 325 5.69 -23.11 -12.88
N GLN A 326 6.73 -23.75 -13.43
CA GLN A 326 6.62 -25.12 -13.96
C GLN A 326 6.18 -26.09 -12.86
N LEU A 327 6.75 -25.99 -11.66
CA LEU A 327 6.35 -26.81 -10.51
C LEU A 327 4.88 -26.54 -10.13
N PHE A 328 4.47 -25.27 -10.02
CA PHE A 328 3.10 -24.90 -9.64
C PHE A 328 2.05 -25.32 -10.67
N LEU A 329 2.39 -25.27 -11.97
CA LEU A 329 1.51 -25.73 -13.02
C LEU A 329 1.34 -27.27 -13.01
N SER A 330 2.35 -28.02 -12.55
CA SER A 330 2.23 -29.48 -12.39
C SER A 330 1.53 -29.88 -11.09
N SER A 331 1.72 -29.12 -10.02
CA SER A 331 1.13 -29.37 -8.70
C SER A 331 1.03 -28.06 -7.92
N THR A 332 -0.09 -27.37 -8.08
CA THR A 332 -0.33 -26.07 -7.42
C THR A 332 -0.50 -26.26 -5.90
N PRO A 333 0.35 -25.66 -5.07
CA PRO A 333 0.16 -25.67 -3.61
C PRO A 333 -1.15 -25.00 -3.21
N ALA A 334 -1.69 -25.37 -2.05
CA ALA A 334 -2.84 -24.66 -1.49
C ALA A 334 -2.53 -23.18 -1.25
N ALA A 335 -3.49 -22.30 -1.50
CA ALA A 335 -3.33 -20.89 -1.19
C ALA A 335 -3.18 -20.69 0.33
N PRO A 336 -2.28 -19.81 0.80
CA PRO A 336 -2.11 -19.52 2.21
C PRO A 336 -3.31 -18.76 2.78
N ASP A 337 -3.52 -18.86 4.09
CA ASP A 337 -4.54 -18.06 4.78
C ASP A 337 -4.12 -16.59 4.90
N VAL A 338 -4.95 -15.71 4.38
CA VAL A 338 -4.79 -14.25 4.44
C VAL A 338 -5.92 -13.56 5.23
N SER A 339 -6.71 -14.33 5.98
CA SER A 339 -7.89 -13.83 6.68
C SER A 339 -7.58 -12.78 7.74
N HIS A 340 -6.36 -12.75 8.28
CA HIS A 340 -5.93 -11.75 9.25
C HIS A 340 -5.77 -10.34 8.67
N TRP A 341 -5.76 -10.17 7.33
CA TRP A 341 -5.85 -8.87 6.65
C TRP A 341 -7.29 -8.47 6.29
N TYR A 342 -8.29 -9.30 6.60
CA TYR A 342 -9.67 -8.97 6.26
C TYR A 342 -10.20 -7.79 7.07
N SER A 343 -11.12 -7.06 6.44
CA SER A 343 -11.73 -5.85 6.97
C SER A 343 -12.40 -6.04 8.33
N ASP A 344 -13.07 -7.17 8.57
CA ASP A 344 -13.69 -7.51 9.85
C ASP A 344 -12.66 -7.72 10.97
N LYS A 345 -11.49 -8.30 10.65
CA LYS A 345 -10.40 -8.53 11.60
C LYS A 345 -9.63 -7.24 11.93
N LEU A 346 -9.50 -6.34 10.97
CA LEU A 346 -8.74 -5.09 11.16
C LEU A 346 -9.59 -3.94 11.71
N LYS A 347 -10.91 -3.98 11.56
CA LYS A 347 -11.81 -2.93 12.06
C LYS A 347 -11.54 -2.54 13.51
N ASN A 348 -11.50 -3.52 14.44
CA ASN A 348 -11.30 -3.24 15.85
C ASN A 348 -9.90 -2.66 16.14
N LYS A 349 -8.87 -3.11 15.43
CA LYS A 349 -7.51 -2.57 15.56
C LYS A 349 -7.45 -1.12 15.13
N TRP A 350 -8.10 -0.76 14.02
CA TRP A 350 -8.21 0.61 13.55
C TRP A 350 -9.01 1.47 14.53
N ASN A 351 -10.13 0.97 15.05
CA ASN A 351 -10.91 1.68 16.04
C ASN A 351 -10.10 1.95 17.31
N THR A 352 -9.37 0.97 17.82
CA THR A 352 -8.47 1.14 18.98
C THR A 352 -7.37 2.17 18.71
N LEU A 353 -6.80 2.16 17.51
CA LEU A 353 -5.77 3.14 17.12
C LEU A 353 -6.32 4.57 17.11
N LEU A 354 -7.51 4.77 16.55
CA LEU A 354 -8.11 6.09 16.37
C LEU A 354 -8.68 6.68 17.66
N ASN A 355 -9.03 5.85 18.63
CA ASN A 355 -9.41 6.28 19.99
C ASN A 355 -8.20 6.66 20.87
N PHE A 356 -7.04 6.85 20.25
CA PHE A 356 -5.83 7.27 20.94
C PHE A 356 -5.98 8.71 21.45
N THR A 357 -5.85 8.87 22.76
CA THR A 357 -5.65 10.17 23.40
C THR A 357 -4.15 10.35 23.62
N ALA A 358 -3.52 11.34 22.99
CA ALA A 358 -2.14 11.67 23.32
C ALA A 358 -2.05 12.09 24.80
N PRO A 359 -1.06 11.63 25.57
CA PRO A 359 -0.81 12.22 26.87
C PRO A 359 -0.60 13.73 26.68
N LEU A 360 -1.27 14.54 27.48
CA LEU A 360 -1.01 15.97 27.57
C LEU A 360 0.44 16.11 28.05
N THR A 361 1.33 16.56 27.16
CA THR A 361 2.73 16.91 27.47
C THR A 361 2.78 18.29 28.04
#